data_2b4703c0731884a166cdc38bc7d1d8f3
#
_entry.id   2b4703c0731884a166cdc38bc7d1d8f3
#
_cell.length_a   1.000
_cell.length_b   1.000
_cell.length_c   1.000
_cell.angle_alpha   90.00
_cell.angle_beta   90.00
_cell.angle_gamma   90.00
#
_symmetry.space_group_name_H-M   'P 1'
#
loop_
_entity.id
_entity.type
_entity.pdbx_description
1 polymer ?
#
loop_
_entity_poly.entity_id
_entity_poly.type
_entity_poly.pdbx_seq_one_letter_code
_entity_poly.pdbx_strand_id
1 'polypeptide(L)'
;IYRNIMNGIDVLRRYGVEFNILAVITQKLSKHAKAFYSFLKNQGFSYVQCIPCLGELHCKTEYQLRPDGYAKFYKTLYDLWLEDYRKGEYRSISLFDNILLMLTDRVPNQCGMLGSCNMQFVVEADGSVYPCDFYVLDEYCCGNVVEHSVEEIGNSDGWKRFWEKKNKTERSCEDCPFWKICRGGCKRQQGSYLWEDGCAYREFLEYAYPTLQIIAREI
;
A
#
# COMPACT_ATOMS: atom_id res chain seq x y z
N ILE A 1 13.20 -12.80 15.46
CA ILE A 1 12.06 -12.45 14.58
C ILE A 1 12.31 -13.01 13.16
N TYR A 2 13.34 -12.59 12.42
CA TYR A 2 13.60 -13.02 11.03
C TYR A 2 13.59 -14.55 10.85
N ARG A 3 14.36 -15.29 11.68
CA ARG A 3 14.40 -16.77 11.62
C ARG A 3 13.00 -17.41 11.78
N ASN A 4 12.16 -16.88 12.67
CA ASN A 4 10.81 -17.41 12.88
C ASN A 4 9.92 -17.19 11.65
N ILE A 5 10.03 -16.01 10.99
CA ILE A 5 9.31 -15.73 9.75
C ILE A 5 9.75 -16.71 8.65
N MET A 6 11.06 -16.90 8.46
CA MET A 6 11.57 -17.81 7.44
C MET A 6 11.15 -19.26 7.70
N ASN A 7 11.20 -19.71 8.95
CA ASN A 7 10.68 -21.05 9.33
C ASN A 7 9.18 -21.19 9.01
N GLY A 8 8.37 -20.16 9.25
CA GLY A 8 6.96 -20.15 8.87
C GLY A 8 6.77 -20.25 7.36
N ILE A 9 7.54 -19.51 6.58
CA ILE A 9 7.53 -19.59 5.11
C ILE A 9 7.91 -20.99 4.63
N ASP A 10 8.90 -21.63 5.23
CA ASP A 10 9.29 -23.00 4.89
C ASP A 10 8.18 -24.03 5.18
N VAL A 11 7.39 -23.80 6.25
CA VAL A 11 6.20 -24.60 6.53
C VAL A 11 5.15 -24.40 5.44
N LEU A 12 4.82 -23.14 5.07
CA LEU A 12 3.86 -22.86 4.02
C LEU A 12 4.26 -23.49 2.70
N ARG A 13 5.53 -23.39 2.31
CA ARG A 13 6.07 -24.03 1.09
C ARG A 13 5.94 -25.56 1.12
N ARG A 14 6.25 -26.18 2.25
CA ARG A 14 6.14 -27.65 2.43
C ARG A 14 4.73 -28.15 2.18
N TYR A 15 3.73 -27.36 2.58
CA TYR A 15 2.33 -27.73 2.42
C TYR A 15 1.67 -27.15 1.15
N GLY A 16 2.43 -26.52 0.27
CA GLY A 16 1.92 -25.95 -0.98
C GLY A 16 0.94 -24.79 -0.78
N VAL A 17 1.03 -24.08 0.35
CA VAL A 17 0.15 -22.94 0.65
C VAL A 17 0.67 -21.70 -0.08
N GLU A 18 -0.21 -21.07 -0.85
CA GLU A 18 0.09 -19.78 -1.46
C GLU A 18 0.17 -18.67 -0.39
N PHE A 19 1.14 -17.78 -0.54
CA PHE A 19 1.34 -16.65 0.37
C PHE A 19 1.93 -15.45 -0.34
N ASN A 20 1.72 -14.28 0.19
CA ASN A 20 2.38 -13.04 -0.22
C ASN A 20 3.27 -12.50 0.89
N ILE A 21 4.22 -11.66 0.52
CA ILE A 21 5.11 -10.96 1.44
C ILE A 21 4.62 -9.53 1.62
N LEU A 22 4.29 -9.17 2.85
CA LEU A 22 4.08 -7.78 3.25
C LEU A 22 5.41 -7.19 3.73
N ALA A 23 5.94 -6.23 2.98
CA ALA A 23 7.22 -5.59 3.30
C ALA A 23 6.99 -4.15 3.74
N VAL A 24 7.28 -3.85 5.00
CA VAL A 24 7.20 -2.48 5.53
C VAL A 24 8.46 -1.71 5.12
N ILE A 25 8.27 -0.70 4.27
CA ILE A 25 9.35 0.12 3.73
C ILE A 25 9.62 1.30 4.66
N THR A 26 10.65 1.16 5.48
CA THR A 26 11.14 2.24 6.34
C THR A 26 12.01 3.23 5.55
N GLN A 27 12.24 4.43 6.11
CA GLN A 27 13.18 5.39 5.52
C GLN A 27 14.61 4.83 5.37
N LYS A 28 15.01 3.92 6.25
CA LYS A 28 16.31 3.23 6.13
C LYS A 28 16.28 2.22 4.99
N LEU A 29 15.26 1.37 4.93
CA LEU A 29 15.14 0.35 3.88
C LEU A 29 15.00 0.98 2.49
N SER A 30 14.34 2.14 2.37
CA SER A 30 14.17 2.82 1.07
C SER A 30 15.49 3.18 0.38
N LYS A 31 16.58 3.29 1.12
CA LYS A 31 17.93 3.52 0.58
C LYS A 31 18.59 2.25 0.02
N HIS A 32 17.98 1.09 0.24
CA HIS A 32 18.54 -0.22 -0.10
C HIS A 32 17.65 -1.03 -1.05
N ALA A 33 16.92 -0.37 -1.94
CA ALA A 33 15.98 -1.01 -2.87
C ALA A 33 16.60 -2.14 -3.70
N LYS A 34 17.86 -1.99 -4.15
CA LYS A 34 18.59 -3.03 -4.90
C LYS A 34 18.80 -4.29 -4.04
N ALA A 35 19.29 -4.13 -2.83
CA ALA A 35 19.51 -5.25 -1.91
C ALA A 35 18.18 -5.93 -1.52
N PHE A 36 17.14 -5.13 -1.31
CA PHE A 36 15.80 -5.63 -1.06
C PHE A 36 15.27 -6.47 -2.23
N TYR A 37 15.37 -5.98 -3.46
CA TYR A 37 14.91 -6.71 -4.64
C TYR A 37 15.71 -8.01 -4.86
N SER A 38 17.04 -7.96 -4.69
CA SER A 38 17.89 -9.15 -4.74
C SER A 38 17.51 -10.18 -3.67
N PHE A 39 17.16 -9.74 -2.47
CA PHE A 39 16.64 -10.61 -1.43
C PHE A 39 15.32 -11.30 -1.85
N LEU A 40 14.38 -10.58 -2.43
CA LEU A 40 13.14 -11.17 -2.93
C LEU A 40 13.40 -12.25 -3.98
N LYS A 41 14.34 -11.99 -4.91
CA LYS A 41 14.74 -12.97 -5.94
C LYS A 41 15.37 -14.21 -5.33
N ASN A 42 16.37 -14.03 -4.46
CA ASN A 42 17.11 -15.13 -3.84
C ASN A 42 16.22 -16.02 -2.96
N GLN A 43 15.18 -15.44 -2.37
CA GLN A 43 14.19 -16.17 -1.59
C GLN A 43 13.06 -16.75 -2.44
N GLY A 44 12.97 -16.47 -3.74
CA GLY A 44 11.92 -16.95 -4.61
C GLY A 44 10.53 -16.39 -4.24
N PHE A 45 10.45 -15.17 -3.70
CA PHE A 45 9.18 -14.53 -3.39
C PHE A 45 8.56 -13.94 -4.65
N SER A 46 7.38 -14.45 -5.04
CA SER A 46 6.70 -14.08 -6.28
C SER A 46 5.65 -12.99 -6.10
N TYR A 47 5.08 -12.86 -4.89
CA TYR A 47 4.02 -11.90 -4.57
C TYR A 47 4.45 -11.00 -3.41
N VAL A 48 4.58 -9.70 -3.68
CA VAL A 48 5.11 -8.74 -2.72
C VAL A 48 4.27 -7.48 -2.69
N GLN A 49 3.84 -7.10 -1.49
CA GLN A 49 3.21 -5.81 -1.22
C GLN A 49 4.15 -4.95 -0.39
N CYS A 50 4.58 -3.82 -0.94
CA CYS A 50 5.39 -2.84 -0.24
C CYS A 50 4.46 -1.83 0.46
N ILE A 51 4.52 -1.79 1.79
CA ILE A 51 3.71 -0.89 2.61
C ILE A 51 4.62 0.20 3.17
N PRO A 52 4.35 1.49 2.94
CA PRO A 52 5.09 2.57 3.58
C PRO A 52 5.06 2.44 5.10
N CYS A 53 6.22 2.52 5.75
CA CYS A 53 6.25 2.64 7.21
C CYS A 53 5.64 3.98 7.61
N LEU A 54 4.57 3.94 8.37
CA LEU A 54 3.82 5.10 8.80
C LEU A 54 4.34 5.58 10.17
N GLY A 55 4.33 6.89 10.39
CA GLY A 55 4.44 7.45 11.72
C GLY A 55 3.17 7.21 12.53
N GLU A 56 3.18 7.53 13.79
CA GLU A 56 1.95 7.61 14.60
C GLU A 56 1.03 8.71 14.05
N LEU A 57 -0.28 8.65 14.36
CA LEU A 57 -1.24 9.62 13.80
C LEU A 57 -0.92 11.09 14.14
N HIS A 58 -0.26 11.31 15.28
CA HIS A 58 0.04 12.64 15.80
C HIS A 58 1.55 12.89 15.98
N CYS A 59 2.40 11.92 15.61
CA CYS A 59 3.84 12.01 15.83
C CYS A 59 4.63 11.45 14.65
N LYS A 60 5.72 12.11 14.27
CA LYS A 60 6.66 11.59 13.29
C LYS A 60 7.66 10.66 13.97
N THR A 61 7.93 9.50 13.38
CA THR A 61 8.95 8.57 13.86
C THR A 61 10.16 8.56 12.92
N GLU A 62 11.32 8.14 13.41
CA GLU A 62 12.54 8.03 12.60
C GLU A 62 12.44 6.97 11.49
N TYR A 63 11.56 5.97 11.68
CA TYR A 63 11.35 4.88 10.74
C TYR A 63 10.40 5.23 9.60
N GLN A 64 9.57 6.26 9.80
CA GLN A 64 8.55 6.67 8.84
C GLN A 64 9.17 6.93 7.46
N LEU A 65 8.61 6.30 6.44
CA LEU A 65 8.98 6.60 5.05
C LEU A 65 8.56 8.03 4.70
N ARG A 66 9.48 8.79 4.16
CA ARG A 66 9.29 10.16 3.70
C ARG A 66 9.25 10.24 2.18
N PRO A 67 8.72 11.34 1.61
CA PRO A 67 8.58 11.51 0.17
C PRO A 67 9.90 11.32 -0.62
N ASP A 68 11.01 11.80 -0.08
CA ASP A 68 12.35 11.64 -0.70
C ASP A 68 12.78 10.17 -0.83
N GLY A 69 12.47 9.38 0.21
CA GLY A 69 12.69 7.93 0.21
C GLY A 69 11.70 7.19 -0.68
N TYR A 70 10.44 7.62 -0.72
CA TYR A 70 9.38 6.99 -1.49
C TYR A 70 9.68 6.99 -2.99
N ALA A 71 9.87 8.17 -3.60
CA ALA A 71 10.13 8.28 -5.04
C ALA A 71 11.36 7.49 -5.46
N LYS A 72 12.47 7.65 -4.72
CA LYS A 72 13.73 6.97 -5.02
C LYS A 72 13.60 5.44 -4.92
N PHE A 73 12.91 4.95 -3.88
CA PHE A 73 12.71 3.52 -3.68
C PHE A 73 11.91 2.92 -4.83
N TYR A 74 10.74 3.49 -5.15
CA TYR A 74 9.87 2.92 -6.17
C TYR A 74 10.43 3.05 -7.58
N LYS A 75 11.16 4.13 -7.93
CA LYS A 75 11.87 4.24 -9.21
C LYS A 75 12.92 3.13 -9.34
N THR A 76 13.76 2.93 -8.31
CA THR A 76 14.78 1.87 -8.34
C THR A 76 14.17 0.47 -8.37
N LEU A 77 13.13 0.23 -7.58
CA LEU A 77 12.42 -1.05 -7.56
C LEU A 77 11.79 -1.36 -8.93
N TYR A 78 11.23 -0.34 -9.57
CA TYR A 78 10.62 -0.43 -10.89
C TYR A 78 11.64 -0.79 -11.97
N ASP A 79 12.81 -0.15 -11.98
CA ASP A 79 13.86 -0.47 -12.96
C ASP A 79 14.28 -1.93 -12.89
N LEU A 80 14.48 -2.45 -11.69
CA LEU A 80 14.88 -3.85 -11.47
C LEU A 80 13.75 -4.82 -11.85
N TRP A 81 12.51 -4.47 -11.50
CA TRP A 81 11.33 -5.23 -11.90
C TRP A 81 11.15 -5.25 -13.42
N LEU A 82 11.32 -4.11 -14.09
CA LEU A 82 11.18 -3.98 -15.54
C LEU A 82 12.27 -4.77 -16.28
N GLU A 83 13.49 -4.78 -15.75
CA GLU A 83 14.58 -5.60 -16.30
C GLU A 83 14.23 -7.10 -16.26
N ASP A 84 13.69 -7.59 -15.15
CA ASP A 84 13.26 -8.97 -15.01
C ASP A 84 12.03 -9.28 -15.86
N TYR A 85 11.04 -8.37 -15.90
CA TYR A 85 9.85 -8.50 -16.74
C TYR A 85 10.23 -8.71 -18.22
N ARG A 86 11.18 -7.92 -18.74
CA ARG A 86 11.67 -8.04 -20.12
C ARG A 86 12.38 -9.37 -20.42
N LYS A 87 12.87 -10.05 -19.39
CA LYS A 87 13.47 -11.40 -19.48
C LYS A 87 12.42 -12.51 -19.32
N GLY A 88 11.17 -12.19 -19.12
CA GLY A 88 10.10 -13.15 -18.83
C GLY A 88 10.06 -13.60 -17.37
N GLU A 89 10.80 -12.96 -16.47
CA GLU A 89 10.82 -13.25 -15.04
C GLU A 89 9.83 -12.32 -14.30
N TYR A 90 8.55 -12.66 -14.35
CA TYR A 90 7.54 -11.83 -13.70
C TYR A 90 7.50 -12.02 -12.18
N ARG A 91 7.44 -10.90 -11.48
CA ARG A 91 7.19 -10.84 -10.03
C ARG A 91 6.08 -9.83 -9.76
N SER A 92 5.04 -10.28 -9.07
CA SER A 92 3.94 -9.42 -8.65
C SER A 92 4.42 -8.44 -7.58
N ILE A 93 4.45 -7.17 -7.94
CA ILE A 93 4.64 -6.05 -7.00
C ILE A 93 3.31 -5.31 -6.96
N SER A 94 2.60 -5.42 -5.86
CA SER A 94 1.20 -4.97 -5.72
C SER A 94 0.93 -3.56 -6.29
N LEU A 95 1.83 -2.60 -6.10
CA LEU A 95 1.66 -1.26 -6.65
C LEU A 95 1.65 -1.26 -8.18
N PHE A 96 2.59 -1.98 -8.80
CA PHE A 96 2.74 -2.02 -10.26
C PHE A 96 1.58 -2.75 -10.90
N ASP A 97 1.16 -3.88 -10.30
CA ASP A 97 0.02 -4.67 -10.76
C ASP A 97 -1.27 -3.85 -10.73
N ASN A 98 -1.50 -3.11 -9.65
CA ASN A 98 -2.69 -2.27 -9.53
C ASN A 98 -2.69 -1.10 -10.54
N ILE A 99 -1.53 -0.51 -10.84
CA ILE A 99 -1.42 0.49 -11.91
C ILE A 99 -1.75 -0.15 -13.26
N LEU A 100 -1.23 -1.33 -13.56
CA LEU A 100 -1.52 -2.06 -14.80
C LEU A 100 -3.01 -2.42 -14.90
N LEU A 101 -3.64 -2.89 -13.82
CA LEU A 101 -5.08 -3.12 -13.77
C LEU A 101 -5.85 -1.85 -14.16
N MET A 102 -5.51 -0.71 -13.60
CA MET A 102 -6.20 0.56 -13.88
C MET A 102 -5.94 1.06 -15.31
N LEU A 103 -4.76 0.80 -15.87
CA LEU A 103 -4.44 1.13 -17.26
C LEU A 103 -5.18 0.24 -18.27
N THR A 104 -5.70 -0.91 -17.83
CA THR A 104 -6.56 -1.82 -18.60
C THR A 104 -8.04 -1.71 -18.21
N ASP A 105 -8.46 -0.59 -17.63
CA ASP A 105 -9.83 -0.30 -17.17
C ASP A 105 -10.40 -1.31 -16.17
N ARG A 106 -9.53 -2.01 -15.44
CA ARG A 106 -9.90 -2.94 -14.36
C ARG A 106 -9.86 -2.25 -12.99
N VAL A 107 -10.63 -2.80 -12.05
CA VAL A 107 -10.67 -2.30 -10.68
C VAL A 107 -9.40 -2.69 -9.92
N PRO A 108 -8.70 -1.75 -9.26
CA PRO A 108 -7.53 -2.09 -8.46
C PRO A 108 -7.93 -2.87 -7.20
N ASN A 109 -7.05 -3.77 -6.77
CA ASN A 109 -7.24 -4.53 -5.54
C ASN A 109 -6.80 -3.76 -4.28
N GLN A 110 -6.08 -2.66 -4.46
CA GLN A 110 -5.59 -1.83 -3.36
C GLN A 110 -6.59 -0.72 -3.04
N CYS A 111 -7.19 -0.74 -1.84
CA CYS A 111 -8.24 0.20 -1.42
C CYS A 111 -7.82 1.67 -1.54
N GLY A 112 -6.54 2.00 -1.31
CA GLY A 112 -6.01 3.35 -1.48
C GLY A 112 -6.08 3.90 -2.91
N MET A 113 -6.33 3.05 -3.92
CA MET A 113 -6.47 3.47 -5.33
C MET A 113 -7.93 3.52 -5.79
N LEU A 114 -8.89 3.24 -4.91
CA LEU A 114 -10.32 3.30 -5.22
C LEU A 114 -10.89 4.73 -5.16
N GLY A 115 -10.17 5.67 -4.54
CA GLY A 115 -10.61 7.07 -4.34
C GLY A 115 -11.55 7.27 -3.15
N SER A 116 -11.96 6.18 -2.50
CA SER A 116 -12.80 6.20 -1.29
C SER A 116 -12.37 5.07 -0.35
N CYS A 117 -12.61 5.27 0.95
CA CYS A 117 -12.43 4.22 1.94
C CYS A 117 -13.71 3.41 2.09
N ASN A 118 -13.57 2.09 2.25
CA ASN A 118 -14.66 1.19 2.62
C ASN A 118 -14.40 0.63 4.01
N MET A 119 -15.47 0.26 4.71
CA MET A 119 -15.36 -0.42 6.00
C MET A 119 -14.66 -1.77 5.84
N GLN A 120 -13.58 -1.98 6.61
CA GLN A 120 -12.81 -3.22 6.59
C GLN A 120 -13.26 -4.23 7.64
N PHE A 121 -14.08 -3.81 8.62
CA PHE A 121 -14.49 -4.62 9.78
C PHE A 121 -13.28 -5.28 10.47
N VAL A 122 -12.31 -4.48 10.87
CA VAL A 122 -11.14 -4.97 11.61
C VAL A 122 -11.58 -5.31 13.03
N VAL A 123 -11.44 -6.57 13.41
CA VAL A 123 -11.86 -7.09 14.73
C VAL A 123 -10.64 -7.37 15.56
N GLU A 124 -10.55 -6.72 16.74
CA GLU A 124 -9.53 -6.98 17.73
C GLU A 124 -9.87 -8.19 18.63
N ALA A 125 -8.89 -8.64 19.42
CA ALA A 125 -9.01 -9.86 20.22
C ALA A 125 -10.13 -9.81 21.29
N ASP A 126 -10.54 -8.62 21.71
CA ASP A 126 -11.65 -8.38 22.66
C ASP A 126 -13.02 -8.27 21.97
N GLY A 127 -13.06 -8.43 20.63
CA GLY A 127 -14.26 -8.29 19.82
C GLY A 127 -14.57 -6.87 19.36
N SER A 128 -13.80 -5.87 19.76
CA SER A 128 -13.96 -4.49 19.31
C SER A 128 -13.72 -4.37 17.79
N VAL A 129 -14.55 -3.57 17.11
CA VAL A 129 -14.52 -3.42 15.65
C VAL A 129 -14.08 -2.02 15.25
N TYR A 130 -13.21 -1.96 14.25
CA TYR A 130 -12.66 -0.73 13.71
C TYR A 130 -12.84 -0.65 12.18
N PRO A 131 -12.90 0.56 11.60
CA PRO A 131 -13.15 0.73 10.17
C PRO A 131 -11.98 0.35 9.27
N CYS A 132 -10.75 0.38 9.78
CA CYS A 132 -9.52 0.15 9.04
C CYS A 132 -8.39 -0.22 10.01
N ASP A 133 -7.49 -1.11 9.59
CA ASP A 133 -6.30 -1.54 10.35
C ASP A 133 -5.35 -0.39 10.74
N PHE A 134 -5.35 0.70 9.96
CA PHE A 134 -4.60 1.93 10.30
C PHE A 134 -5.31 2.86 11.28
N TYR A 135 -6.54 2.56 11.68
CA TYR A 135 -7.39 3.37 12.54
C TYR A 135 -7.99 2.56 13.70
N VAL A 136 -7.19 1.63 14.23
CA VAL A 136 -7.50 0.91 15.49
C VAL A 136 -7.19 1.83 16.66
N LEU A 137 -8.09 2.76 16.93
CA LEU A 137 -8.03 3.77 18.00
C LEU A 137 -9.42 3.96 18.60
N ASP A 138 -9.50 4.24 19.88
CA ASP A 138 -10.77 4.35 20.64
C ASP A 138 -11.77 5.30 19.94
N GLU A 139 -11.29 6.41 19.42
CA GLU A 139 -12.13 7.40 18.72
C GLU A 139 -12.81 6.83 17.45
N TYR A 140 -12.29 5.76 16.85
CA TYR A 140 -12.83 5.08 15.67
C TYR A 140 -13.45 3.72 15.99
N CYS A 141 -13.61 3.37 17.27
CA CYS A 141 -14.31 2.15 17.64
C CYS A 141 -15.76 2.20 17.13
N CYS A 142 -16.15 1.17 16.39
CA CYS A 142 -17.46 1.05 15.76
C CYS A 142 -18.44 0.20 16.56
N GLY A 143 -17.99 -0.42 17.64
CA GLY A 143 -18.74 -1.34 18.47
C GLY A 143 -18.01 -2.64 18.71
N ASN A 144 -18.73 -3.68 19.14
CA ASN A 144 -18.17 -4.99 19.46
C ASN A 144 -19.04 -6.09 18.84
N VAL A 145 -18.42 -7.08 18.19
CA VAL A 145 -19.15 -8.17 17.50
C VAL A 145 -19.99 -9.06 18.41
N VAL A 146 -19.73 -9.04 19.72
CA VAL A 146 -20.49 -9.80 20.71
C VAL A 146 -21.77 -9.06 21.11
N GLU A 147 -21.76 -7.72 21.03
CA GLU A 147 -22.81 -6.84 21.58
C GLU A 147 -23.66 -6.20 20.47
N HIS A 148 -23.13 -6.03 19.27
CA HIS A 148 -23.74 -5.26 18.20
C HIS A 148 -23.87 -6.08 16.92
N SER A 149 -24.93 -5.85 16.19
CA SER A 149 -25.11 -6.39 14.83
C SER A 149 -24.14 -5.70 13.84
N VAL A 150 -23.89 -6.34 12.70
CA VAL A 150 -23.10 -5.76 11.61
C VAL A 150 -23.69 -4.44 11.09
N GLU A 151 -25.03 -4.33 11.10
CA GLU A 151 -25.73 -3.12 10.69
C GLU A 151 -25.48 -1.96 11.69
N GLU A 152 -25.58 -2.21 12.99
CA GLU A 152 -25.27 -1.22 14.03
C GLU A 152 -23.81 -0.75 13.95
N ILE A 153 -22.86 -1.69 13.78
CA ILE A 153 -21.45 -1.39 13.59
C ILE A 153 -21.24 -0.50 12.36
N GLY A 154 -21.86 -0.85 11.23
CA GLY A 154 -21.77 -0.09 9.98
C GLY A 154 -22.39 1.30 10.01
N ASN A 155 -23.28 1.58 10.99
CA ASN A 155 -23.93 2.88 11.20
C ASN A 155 -23.38 3.65 12.41
N SER A 156 -22.33 3.15 13.05
CA SER A 156 -21.76 3.70 14.27
C SER A 156 -21.14 5.09 14.09
N ASP A 157 -21.01 5.82 15.19
CA ASP A 157 -20.32 7.12 15.18
C ASP A 157 -18.82 7.00 14.91
N GLY A 158 -18.19 5.87 15.29
CA GLY A 158 -16.81 5.56 14.94
C GLY A 158 -16.60 5.48 13.43
N TRP A 159 -17.54 4.82 12.72
CA TRP A 159 -17.55 4.75 11.27
C TRP A 159 -17.78 6.13 10.63
N LYS A 160 -18.77 6.90 11.12
CA LYS A 160 -19.05 8.25 10.59
C LYS A 160 -17.86 9.17 10.71
N ARG A 161 -17.21 9.23 11.89
CA ARG A 161 -15.99 10.03 12.11
C ARG A 161 -14.86 9.62 11.18
N PHE A 162 -14.66 8.31 10.96
CA PHE A 162 -13.67 7.82 10.02
C PHE A 162 -13.99 8.23 8.58
N TRP A 163 -15.26 8.14 8.17
CA TRP A 163 -15.71 8.49 6.83
C TRP A 163 -15.59 9.99 6.54
N GLU A 164 -15.96 10.83 7.49
CA GLU A 164 -15.89 12.29 7.38
C GLU A 164 -14.47 12.83 7.25
N LYS A 165 -13.50 12.08 7.78
CA LYS A 165 -12.08 12.42 7.62
C LYS A 165 -11.63 12.17 6.18
N LYS A 166 -11.91 13.14 5.32
CA LYS A 166 -11.56 13.09 3.89
C LYS A 166 -10.05 13.01 3.66
N ASN A 167 -9.66 12.49 2.50
CA ASN A 167 -8.31 12.64 1.98
C ASN A 167 -7.98 14.13 1.89
N LYS A 168 -6.79 14.52 2.32
CA LYS A 168 -6.27 15.85 2.00
C LYS A 168 -5.99 15.87 0.50
N THR A 169 -6.78 16.61 -0.25
CA THR A 169 -6.43 16.98 -1.62
C THR A 169 -5.61 18.26 -1.54
N GLU A 170 -4.31 18.14 -1.73
CA GLU A 170 -3.44 19.31 -1.91
C GLU A 170 -3.73 19.91 -3.29
N ARG A 171 -3.45 21.21 -3.48
CA ARG A 171 -3.61 21.88 -4.80
C ARG A 171 -2.91 21.12 -5.92
N SER A 172 -1.78 20.48 -5.62
CA SER A 172 -1.04 19.61 -6.55
C SER A 172 -1.82 18.40 -7.06
N CYS A 173 -2.95 18.05 -6.44
CA CYS A 173 -3.80 16.94 -6.86
C CYS A 173 -4.91 17.39 -7.83
N GLU A 174 -5.37 18.64 -7.78
CA GLU A 174 -6.51 19.13 -8.57
C GLU A 174 -6.26 19.04 -10.07
N ASP A 175 -5.04 19.39 -10.51
CA ASP A 175 -4.60 19.34 -11.92
C ASP A 175 -3.63 18.19 -12.21
N CYS A 176 -3.58 17.19 -11.33
CA CYS A 176 -2.64 16.07 -11.50
C CYS A 176 -3.04 15.15 -12.66
N PRO A 177 -2.17 14.95 -13.68
CA PRO A 177 -2.48 14.10 -14.83
C PRO A 177 -2.72 12.64 -14.43
N PHE A 178 -2.27 12.21 -13.25
CA PHE A 178 -2.42 10.86 -12.72
C PHE A 178 -3.58 10.70 -11.73
N TRP A 179 -4.47 11.71 -11.64
CA TRP A 179 -5.63 11.63 -10.74
C TRP A 179 -6.46 10.37 -10.98
N LYS A 180 -6.65 9.96 -12.23
CA LYS A 180 -7.42 8.76 -12.59
C LYS A 180 -6.82 7.46 -12.02
N ILE A 181 -5.51 7.43 -11.77
CA ILE A 181 -4.80 6.28 -11.19
C ILE A 181 -4.73 6.40 -9.66
N CYS A 182 -4.27 7.55 -9.17
CA CYS A 182 -4.01 7.76 -7.76
C CYS A 182 -5.27 8.03 -6.94
N ARG A 183 -6.21 8.84 -7.47
CA ARG A 183 -7.47 9.27 -6.80
C ARG A 183 -7.25 9.83 -5.38
N GLY A 184 -6.10 10.46 -5.14
CA GLY A 184 -5.70 10.98 -3.83
C GLY A 184 -5.03 9.95 -2.90
N GLY A 185 -5.03 8.68 -3.27
CA GLY A 185 -4.39 7.62 -2.50
C GLY A 185 -5.04 7.32 -1.13
N CYS A 186 -4.35 6.56 -0.30
CA CYS A 186 -4.79 6.27 1.06
C CYS A 186 -4.52 7.45 1.99
N LYS A 187 -5.54 7.98 2.65
CA LYS A 187 -5.43 9.12 3.59
C LYS A 187 -4.40 8.91 4.70
N ARG A 188 -4.16 7.68 5.10
CA ARG A 188 -3.17 7.34 6.12
C ARG A 188 -1.74 7.33 5.59
N GLN A 189 -1.57 6.99 4.31
CA GLN A 189 -0.26 6.88 3.66
C GLN A 189 0.21 8.19 3.02
N GLN A 190 -0.65 9.20 2.89
CA GLN A 190 -0.33 10.48 2.23
C GLN A 190 0.95 11.13 2.77
N GLY A 191 1.20 11.07 4.07
CA GLY A 191 2.43 11.59 4.69
C GLY A 191 3.74 10.94 4.22
N SER A 192 3.66 9.80 3.51
CA SER A 192 4.82 9.10 2.95
C SER A 192 5.19 9.61 1.55
N TYR A 193 4.30 10.30 0.85
CA TYR A 193 4.52 10.75 -0.53
C TYR A 193 4.06 12.18 -0.82
N LEU A 194 3.22 12.82 0.02
CA LEU A 194 2.82 14.23 -0.15
C LEU A 194 3.65 15.17 0.73
N TRP A 195 3.95 16.34 0.19
CA TRP A 195 4.43 17.51 0.92
C TRP A 195 3.74 18.76 0.35
N GLU A 196 3.94 19.93 0.97
CA GLU A 196 3.20 21.15 0.70
C GLU A 196 3.05 21.51 -0.79
N ASP A 197 4.11 21.33 -1.58
CA ASP A 197 4.14 21.72 -3.00
C ASP A 197 4.41 20.56 -3.96
N GLY A 198 4.26 19.29 -3.53
CA GLY A 198 4.61 18.18 -4.40
C GLY A 198 4.18 16.80 -3.94
N CYS A 199 4.45 15.80 -4.79
CA CYS A 199 4.04 14.42 -4.58
C CYS A 199 5.06 13.43 -5.15
N ALA A 200 5.68 12.62 -4.27
CA ALA A 200 6.62 11.57 -4.66
C ALA A 200 5.95 10.42 -5.44
N TYR A 201 4.66 10.20 -5.22
CA TYR A 201 3.91 9.22 -6.00
C TYR A 201 3.70 9.71 -7.43
N ARG A 202 3.42 11.02 -7.63
CA ARG A 202 3.41 11.64 -8.95
C ARG A 202 4.76 11.52 -9.64
N GLU A 203 5.86 11.85 -8.95
CA GLU A 203 7.22 11.71 -9.52
C GLU A 203 7.53 10.27 -9.95
N PHE A 204 7.06 9.28 -9.20
CA PHE A 204 7.18 7.88 -9.59
C PHE A 204 6.35 7.57 -10.84
N LEU A 205 5.09 8.04 -10.88
CA LEU A 205 4.21 7.82 -12.04
C LEU A 205 4.76 8.50 -13.30
N GLU A 206 5.23 9.75 -13.21
CA GLU A 206 5.88 10.44 -14.34
C GLU A 206 7.03 9.62 -14.92
N TYR A 207 7.78 8.95 -14.06
CA TYR A 207 8.90 8.10 -14.46
C TYR A 207 8.46 6.76 -15.10
N ALA A 208 7.53 6.06 -14.47
CA ALA A 208 7.16 4.69 -14.83
C ALA A 208 6.04 4.59 -15.87
N TYR A 209 5.16 5.59 -15.92
CA TYR A 209 3.93 5.57 -16.69
C TYR A 209 4.10 5.28 -18.19
N PRO A 210 5.06 5.90 -18.92
CA PRO A 210 5.21 5.64 -20.35
C PRO A 210 5.44 4.15 -20.67
N THR A 211 6.27 3.48 -19.88
CA THR A 211 6.56 2.05 -20.09
C THR A 211 5.41 1.17 -19.58
N LEU A 212 4.76 1.53 -18.46
CA LEU A 212 3.59 0.81 -17.96
C LEU A 212 2.42 0.86 -18.95
N GLN A 213 2.25 1.97 -19.67
CA GLN A 213 1.25 2.05 -20.75
C GLN A 213 1.55 1.09 -21.92
N ILE A 214 2.82 0.89 -22.26
CA ILE A 214 3.21 -0.07 -23.30
C ILE A 214 2.88 -1.49 -22.80
N ILE A 215 3.31 -1.84 -21.61
CA ILE A 215 3.03 -3.15 -20.99
C ILE A 215 1.52 -3.41 -20.92
N ALA A 216 0.74 -2.42 -20.49
CA ALA A 216 -0.72 -2.55 -20.39
C ALA A 216 -1.43 -2.83 -21.73
N ARG A 217 -0.82 -2.51 -22.87
CA ARG A 217 -1.35 -2.82 -24.21
C ARG A 217 -1.00 -4.23 -24.67
N GLU A 218 -0.03 -4.87 -24.01
CA GLU A 218 0.46 -6.20 -24.36
C GLU A 218 -0.25 -7.31 -23.57
N ILE A 219 -1.00 -6.95 -22.51
CA ILE A 219 -1.73 -7.87 -21.61
C ILE A 219 -3.25 -7.66 -21.71
#